data_00b41c64f5740adcdaf6800dfb637a6c
#
_entry.id   00b41c64f5740adcdaf6800dfb637a6c
#
_cell.length_a   1.000
_cell.length_b   1.000
_cell.length_c   1.000
_cell.angle_alpha   90.00
_cell.angle_beta   90.00
_cell.angle_gamma   90.00
#
_symmetry.space_group_name_H-M   'P 1'
#
loop_
_entity.id
_entity.type
_entity.pdbx_description
1 polymer ?
#
loop_
_entity_poly.entity_id
_entity_poly.type
_entity_poly.pdbx_seq_one_letter_code
_entity_poly.pdbx_strand_id
1 'polypeptide(L)'
;MNEPSGYYESDTTLAQYLEFHFGESWHGEPNFPQELARLCFDAMDGRDHGKALDLGCACGRATFELATRFDHVDGVDFSERFVSAAAEMAKQKQVRYARPEEGGLVSYQERSLASLGLEDTVGRVAFHQGDACDLRPRFTGYDLVLAANLIDRLYQPSKFLTTIPERITGNGLLVIASPYTWLEEYTPRDAWVGGFRKDGEDYTTFDGLQDMLAPHFRLLVDPHSVPFVIRETRNKFQHSFSEVTVWEKL
;
A
#
# COMPACT_ATOMS: atom_id res chain seq x y z
N MET A 1 2.30 -19.78 12.07
CA MET A 1 2.47 -18.89 10.91
C MET A 1 1.21 -19.03 10.08
N ASN A 2 0.35 -18.01 10.06
CA ASN A 2 -0.76 -18.01 9.10
C ASN A 2 -0.13 -17.74 7.73
N GLU A 3 -0.20 -18.74 6.84
CA GLU A 3 0.12 -18.51 5.43
C GLU A 3 -0.82 -17.43 4.89
N PRO A 4 -0.34 -16.55 3.98
CA PRO A 4 -1.23 -15.62 3.32
C PRO A 4 -2.33 -16.42 2.67
N SER A 5 -3.55 -15.91 2.67
CA SER A 5 -4.64 -16.58 1.97
C SER A 5 -4.15 -16.86 0.54
N GLY A 6 -4.31 -18.08 0.03
CA GLY A 6 -3.88 -18.45 -1.32
C GLY A 6 -4.45 -17.55 -2.44
N TYR A 7 -5.32 -16.62 -2.05
CA TYR A 7 -5.87 -15.56 -2.87
C TYR A 7 -4.79 -14.68 -3.52
N TYR A 8 -3.82 -14.16 -2.74
CA TYR A 8 -2.76 -13.27 -3.27
C TYR A 8 -1.67 -13.99 -4.07
N GLU A 9 -1.68 -15.33 -4.02
CA GLU A 9 -0.75 -16.17 -4.78
C GLU A 9 -1.36 -16.74 -6.09
N SER A 10 -2.57 -16.29 -6.50
CA SER A 10 -3.22 -16.74 -7.72
C SER A 10 -2.86 -15.89 -8.95
N ASP A 11 -2.85 -16.50 -10.15
CA ASP A 11 -2.63 -15.78 -11.42
C ASP A 11 -3.71 -14.74 -11.69
N THR A 12 -4.95 -15.04 -11.31
CA THR A 12 -6.09 -14.14 -11.49
C THR A 12 -5.92 -12.87 -10.64
N THR A 13 -5.54 -13.04 -9.38
CA THR A 13 -5.32 -11.90 -8.47
C THR A 13 -4.10 -11.07 -8.91
N LEU A 14 -3.02 -11.73 -9.33
CA LEU A 14 -1.87 -11.01 -9.88
C LEU A 14 -2.27 -10.15 -11.09
N ALA A 15 -3.01 -10.72 -12.05
CA ALA A 15 -3.47 -9.98 -13.22
C ALA A 15 -4.38 -8.80 -12.86
N GLN A 16 -5.26 -8.98 -11.88
CA GLN A 16 -6.14 -7.94 -11.35
C GLN A 16 -5.34 -6.79 -10.69
N TYR A 17 -4.31 -7.12 -9.90
CA TYR A 17 -3.44 -6.13 -9.27
C TYR A 17 -2.51 -5.44 -10.27
N LEU A 18 -2.03 -6.13 -11.30
CA LEU A 18 -1.29 -5.50 -12.41
C LEU A 18 -2.17 -4.48 -13.15
N GLU A 19 -3.45 -4.81 -13.42
CA GLU A 19 -4.40 -3.86 -14.00
C GLU A 19 -4.69 -2.69 -13.05
N PHE A 20 -4.88 -2.94 -11.75
CA PHE A 20 -5.10 -1.90 -10.74
C PHE A 20 -3.91 -0.94 -10.60
N HIS A 21 -2.70 -1.47 -10.67
CA HIS A 21 -1.47 -0.68 -10.52
C HIS A 21 -1.07 0.06 -11.80
N PHE A 22 -1.10 -0.61 -12.94
CA PHE A 22 -0.51 -0.11 -14.18
C PHE A 22 -1.51 0.06 -15.32
N GLY A 23 -2.76 -0.36 -15.12
CA GLY A 23 -3.83 -0.25 -16.11
C GLY A 23 -4.45 1.14 -16.21
N GLU A 24 -5.60 1.17 -16.86
CA GLU A 24 -6.39 2.38 -17.06
C GLU A 24 -7.09 2.80 -15.77
N SER A 25 -7.39 4.08 -15.67
CA SER A 25 -8.30 4.61 -14.64
C SER A 25 -9.75 4.33 -15.04
N TRP A 26 -10.58 3.99 -14.07
CA TRP A 26 -11.97 3.57 -14.29
C TRP A 26 -12.94 4.54 -13.62
N HIS A 27 -14.09 4.76 -14.26
CA HIS A 27 -15.19 5.59 -13.72
C HIS A 27 -14.82 7.03 -13.35
N GLY A 28 -13.73 7.57 -13.95
CA GLY A 28 -13.26 8.92 -13.67
C GLY A 28 -12.39 9.05 -12.42
N GLU A 29 -12.16 7.95 -11.70
CA GLU A 29 -11.29 7.95 -10.54
C GLU A 29 -9.81 7.89 -10.95
N PRO A 30 -8.91 8.58 -10.23
CA PRO A 30 -7.47 8.51 -10.50
C PRO A 30 -6.90 7.12 -10.22
N ASN A 31 -5.70 6.84 -10.73
CA ASN A 31 -4.96 5.65 -10.32
C ASN A 31 -4.60 5.78 -8.84
N PHE A 32 -5.12 4.90 -8.00
CA PHE A 32 -5.02 4.99 -6.55
C PHE A 32 -3.57 4.99 -6.02
N PRO A 33 -2.67 4.07 -6.42
CA PRO A 33 -1.27 4.13 -6.01
C PRO A 33 -0.56 5.44 -6.39
N GLN A 34 -0.87 6.00 -7.57
CA GLN A 34 -0.33 7.30 -8.01
C GLN A 34 -0.87 8.44 -7.15
N GLU A 35 -2.16 8.44 -6.86
CA GLU A 35 -2.80 9.46 -6.02
C GLU A 35 -2.24 9.44 -4.59
N LEU A 36 -2.02 8.26 -4.01
CA LEU A 36 -1.37 8.15 -2.70
C LEU A 36 0.06 8.69 -2.71
N ALA A 37 0.84 8.40 -3.75
CA ALA A 37 2.19 8.98 -3.87
C ALA A 37 2.13 10.52 -3.98
N ARG A 38 1.16 11.07 -4.72
CA ARG A 38 0.93 12.51 -4.80
C ARG A 38 0.63 13.13 -3.43
N LEU A 39 -0.26 12.49 -2.64
CA LEU A 39 -0.57 12.91 -1.28
C LEU A 39 0.65 12.83 -0.35
N CYS A 40 1.47 11.80 -0.51
CA CYS A 40 2.74 11.71 0.21
C CYS A 40 3.64 12.90 -0.14
N PHE A 41 3.75 13.28 -1.41
CA PHE A 41 4.56 14.44 -1.82
C PHE A 41 4.05 15.76 -1.26
N ASP A 42 2.73 15.94 -1.23
CA ASP A 42 2.13 17.14 -0.64
C ASP A 42 2.43 17.22 0.87
N ALA A 43 2.35 16.09 1.59
CA ALA A 43 2.68 16.01 3.01
C ALA A 43 4.19 16.18 3.30
N MET A 44 5.05 15.82 2.34
CA MET A 44 6.51 15.89 2.41
C MET A 44 7.06 17.27 1.99
N ASP A 45 6.20 18.23 1.66
CA ASP A 45 6.67 19.56 1.22
C ASP A 45 7.61 20.21 2.27
N GLY A 46 8.78 20.67 1.79
CA GLY A 46 9.83 21.24 2.63
C GLY A 46 10.61 20.24 3.50
N ARG A 47 10.45 18.93 3.28
CA ARG A 47 11.16 17.84 4.00
C ARG A 47 12.19 17.15 3.11
N ASP A 48 13.09 16.39 3.74
CA ASP A 48 14.05 15.55 3.03
C ASP A 48 13.36 14.38 2.32
N HIS A 49 13.88 14.00 1.15
CA HIS A 49 13.41 12.90 0.32
C HIS A 49 14.51 11.85 0.11
N GLY A 50 15.20 11.47 1.18
CA GLY A 50 16.28 10.48 1.11
C GLY A 50 15.71 9.07 0.86
N LYS A 51 14.97 8.53 1.83
CA LYS A 51 14.45 7.16 1.74
C LYS A 51 12.96 7.07 2.02
N ALA A 52 12.24 6.30 1.19
CA ALA A 52 10.86 5.90 1.47
C ALA A 52 10.70 4.39 1.56
N LEU A 53 9.68 3.95 2.30
CA LEU A 53 9.26 2.56 2.41
C LEU A 53 7.78 2.44 2.04
N ASP A 54 7.49 1.57 1.08
CA ASP A 54 6.14 1.20 0.64
C ASP A 54 5.81 -0.19 1.18
N LEU A 55 5.01 -0.25 2.24
CA LEU A 55 4.61 -1.49 2.91
C LEU A 55 3.28 -2.01 2.38
N GLY A 56 3.24 -3.27 1.95
CA GLY A 56 2.13 -3.81 1.18
C GLY A 56 2.16 -3.27 -0.25
N CYS A 57 3.37 -3.17 -0.84
CA CYS A 57 3.59 -2.52 -2.14
C CYS A 57 2.93 -3.24 -3.33
N ALA A 58 2.43 -4.46 -3.14
CA ALA A 58 1.87 -5.33 -4.18
C ALA A 58 2.74 -5.31 -5.46
N CYS A 59 2.19 -4.89 -6.62
CA CYS A 59 2.93 -4.83 -7.89
C CYS A 59 3.83 -3.59 -8.04
N GLY A 60 3.96 -2.73 -7.00
CA GLY A 60 4.99 -1.71 -6.90
C GLY A 60 4.68 -0.36 -7.54
N ARG A 61 3.44 -0.05 -7.98
CA ARG A 61 3.18 1.25 -8.63
C ARG A 61 3.49 2.43 -7.71
N ALA A 62 3.05 2.44 -6.45
CA ALA A 62 3.36 3.52 -5.52
C ALA A 62 4.86 3.63 -5.26
N THR A 63 5.57 2.49 -5.17
CA THR A 63 7.04 2.46 -5.05
C THR A 63 7.73 3.20 -6.19
N PHE A 64 7.33 2.96 -7.46
CA PHE A 64 7.87 3.68 -8.62
C PHE A 64 7.51 5.17 -8.60
N GLU A 65 6.27 5.52 -8.24
CA GLU A 65 5.85 6.93 -8.15
C GLU A 65 6.67 7.68 -7.08
N LEU A 66 6.83 7.10 -5.89
CA LEU A 66 7.64 7.68 -4.81
C LEU A 66 9.08 7.90 -5.26
N ALA A 67 9.65 6.96 -6.03
CA ALA A 67 11.01 7.06 -6.56
C ALA A 67 11.20 8.19 -7.59
N THR A 68 10.14 8.90 -8.01
CA THR A 68 10.29 10.12 -8.82
C THR A 68 10.89 11.27 -8.01
N ARG A 69 10.74 11.26 -6.68
CA ARG A 69 11.24 12.32 -5.78
C ARG A 69 12.20 11.81 -4.71
N PHE A 70 12.06 10.56 -4.26
CA PHE A 70 12.97 9.97 -3.26
C PHE A 70 14.23 9.41 -3.90
N ASP A 71 15.37 9.50 -3.22
CA ASP A 71 16.65 8.95 -3.66
C ASP A 71 16.64 7.43 -3.68
N HIS A 72 15.88 6.81 -2.75
CA HIS A 72 15.70 5.36 -2.68
C HIS A 72 14.34 4.99 -2.11
N VAL A 73 13.69 3.98 -2.69
CA VAL A 73 12.42 3.45 -2.20
C VAL A 73 12.48 1.93 -2.11
N ASP A 74 12.27 1.41 -0.90
CA ASP A 74 12.07 -0.02 -0.68
C ASP A 74 10.57 -0.34 -0.76
N GLY A 75 10.17 -1.26 -1.65
CA GLY A 75 8.85 -1.88 -1.68
C GLY A 75 8.90 -3.23 -0.97
N VAL A 76 8.02 -3.43 0.01
CA VAL A 76 7.92 -4.68 0.76
C VAL A 76 6.51 -5.23 0.69
N ASP A 77 6.36 -6.50 0.31
CA ASP A 77 5.08 -7.20 0.32
C ASP A 77 5.25 -8.62 0.84
N PHE A 78 4.19 -9.18 1.41
CA PHE A 78 4.19 -10.54 1.90
C PHE A 78 4.13 -11.57 0.75
N SER A 79 3.40 -11.25 -0.34
CA SER A 79 3.26 -12.11 -1.51
C SER A 79 4.55 -12.14 -2.32
N GLU A 80 5.13 -13.33 -2.47
CA GLU A 80 6.28 -13.54 -3.33
C GLU A 80 5.94 -13.25 -4.81
N ARG A 81 4.71 -13.56 -5.23
CA ARG A 81 4.27 -13.31 -6.61
C ARG A 81 4.19 -11.83 -6.93
N PHE A 82 3.65 -11.03 -6.04
CA PHE A 82 3.59 -9.59 -6.22
C PHE A 82 4.98 -8.97 -6.27
N VAL A 83 5.84 -9.32 -5.32
CA VAL A 83 7.23 -8.86 -5.29
C VAL A 83 8.00 -9.26 -6.55
N SER A 84 7.82 -10.50 -7.02
CA SER A 84 8.44 -10.97 -8.26
C SER A 84 7.96 -10.18 -9.48
N ALA A 85 6.66 -9.88 -9.57
CA ALA A 85 6.09 -9.07 -10.65
C ALA A 85 6.61 -7.62 -10.61
N ALA A 86 6.70 -7.02 -9.43
CA ALA A 86 7.27 -5.68 -9.25
C ALA A 86 8.77 -5.63 -9.64
N ALA A 87 9.54 -6.62 -9.21
CA ALA A 87 10.96 -6.74 -9.56
C ALA A 87 11.16 -6.97 -11.07
N GLU A 88 10.30 -7.79 -11.69
CA GLU A 88 10.33 -8.00 -13.15
C GLU A 88 9.95 -6.71 -13.90
N MET A 89 8.95 -5.95 -13.42
CA MET A 89 8.61 -4.65 -13.98
C MET A 89 9.79 -3.67 -13.90
N ALA A 90 10.55 -3.65 -12.81
CA ALA A 90 11.76 -2.83 -12.68
C ALA A 90 12.85 -3.28 -13.68
N LYS A 91 13.03 -4.58 -13.87
CA LYS A 91 14.08 -5.17 -14.72
C LYS A 91 13.77 -5.03 -16.20
N GLN A 92 12.55 -5.38 -16.61
CA GLN A 92 12.13 -5.39 -18.03
C GLN A 92 11.53 -4.07 -18.48
N LYS A 93 11.20 -3.18 -17.52
CA LYS A 93 10.50 -1.90 -17.73
C LYS A 93 9.13 -2.05 -18.38
N GLN A 94 8.62 -3.25 -18.44
CA GLN A 94 7.31 -3.59 -19.00
C GLN A 94 6.77 -4.88 -18.39
N VAL A 95 5.45 -5.04 -18.44
CA VAL A 95 4.75 -6.24 -17.99
C VAL A 95 3.64 -6.60 -18.97
N ARG A 96 3.40 -7.90 -19.16
CA ARG A 96 2.25 -8.44 -19.90
C ARG A 96 1.43 -9.33 -18.99
N TYR A 97 0.12 -9.21 -19.07
CA TYR A 97 -0.82 -10.02 -18.27
C TYR A 97 -2.12 -10.26 -19.00
N ALA A 98 -2.84 -11.32 -18.59
CA ALA A 98 -4.14 -11.69 -19.12
C ALA A 98 -5.25 -11.06 -18.24
N ARG A 99 -5.90 -10.02 -18.77
CA ARG A 99 -6.99 -9.33 -18.07
C ARG A 99 -8.30 -10.10 -18.26
N PRO A 100 -9.00 -10.50 -17.17
CA PRO A 100 -10.29 -11.16 -17.25
C PRO A 100 -11.36 -10.28 -17.93
N GLU A 101 -12.13 -10.85 -18.85
CA GLU A 101 -13.20 -10.13 -19.55
C GLU A 101 -14.58 -10.69 -19.21
N GLU A 102 -14.84 -11.96 -19.51
CA GLU A 102 -16.14 -12.58 -19.29
C GLU A 102 -15.97 -14.13 -19.26
N GLY A 103 -16.38 -14.77 -18.18
CA GLY A 103 -16.22 -16.22 -18.04
C GLY A 103 -14.75 -16.63 -18.19
N GLY A 104 -14.45 -17.45 -19.19
CA GLY A 104 -13.08 -17.87 -19.54
C GLY A 104 -12.38 -16.96 -20.55
N LEU A 105 -12.99 -15.85 -20.98
CA LEU A 105 -12.40 -14.94 -21.95
C LEU A 105 -11.46 -13.95 -21.27
N VAL A 106 -10.31 -13.72 -21.90
CA VAL A 106 -9.30 -12.77 -21.46
C VAL A 106 -8.85 -11.86 -22.61
N SER A 107 -8.39 -10.65 -22.29
CA SER A 107 -7.61 -9.81 -23.19
C SER A 107 -6.18 -9.68 -22.69
N TYR A 108 -5.20 -9.67 -23.60
CA TYR A 108 -3.80 -9.48 -23.21
C TYR A 108 -3.48 -7.99 -23.15
N GLN A 109 -2.93 -7.57 -22.04
CA GLN A 109 -2.49 -6.20 -21.81
C GLN A 109 -0.98 -6.15 -21.74
N GLU A 110 -0.42 -5.04 -22.19
CA GLU A 110 1.00 -4.70 -22.04
C GLU A 110 1.09 -3.29 -21.46
N ARG A 111 1.93 -3.10 -20.45
CA ARG A 111 2.16 -1.82 -19.79
C ARG A 111 3.67 -1.62 -19.64
N SER A 112 4.14 -0.39 -19.86
CA SER A 112 5.55 -0.05 -19.71
C SER A 112 5.74 1.13 -18.76
N LEU A 113 6.86 1.16 -18.04
CA LEU A 113 7.23 2.30 -17.20
C LEU A 113 7.42 3.57 -18.04
N ALA A 114 7.92 3.44 -19.28
CA ALA A 114 8.08 4.57 -20.20
C ALA A 114 6.73 5.25 -20.50
N SER A 115 5.67 4.48 -20.76
CA SER A 115 4.32 5.03 -21.03
C SER A 115 3.71 5.74 -19.82
N LEU A 116 4.22 5.46 -18.63
CA LEU A 116 3.78 6.04 -17.36
C LEU A 116 4.70 7.17 -16.87
N GLY A 117 5.81 7.46 -17.58
CA GLY A 117 6.80 8.44 -17.18
C GLY A 117 7.67 8.00 -15.98
N LEU A 118 7.77 6.68 -15.73
CA LEU A 118 8.44 6.10 -14.56
C LEU A 118 9.74 5.36 -14.90
N GLU A 119 10.20 5.41 -16.16
CA GLU A 119 11.36 4.63 -16.61
C GLU A 119 12.66 4.97 -15.86
N ASP A 120 12.83 6.24 -15.48
CA ASP A 120 14.03 6.75 -14.81
C ASP A 120 14.09 6.37 -13.31
N THR A 121 13.05 5.74 -12.78
CA THR A 121 12.98 5.39 -11.36
C THR A 121 13.59 4.04 -11.02
N VAL A 122 13.84 3.17 -12.03
CA VAL A 122 14.29 1.77 -11.82
C VAL A 122 15.59 1.63 -11.03
N GLY A 123 16.47 2.63 -11.10
CA GLY A 123 17.72 2.63 -10.33
C GLY A 123 17.56 3.04 -8.86
N ARG A 124 16.37 3.45 -8.45
CA ARG A 124 16.05 3.95 -7.11
C ARG A 124 15.06 3.09 -6.33
N VAL A 125 14.58 2.00 -6.93
CA VAL A 125 13.63 1.09 -6.28
C VAL A 125 14.26 -0.26 -5.98
N ALA A 126 13.84 -0.87 -4.87
CA ALA A 126 14.18 -2.24 -4.53
C ALA A 126 12.94 -2.96 -3.96
N PHE A 127 12.69 -4.18 -4.41
CA PHE A 127 11.53 -4.96 -3.99
C PHE A 127 11.94 -6.17 -3.15
N HIS A 128 11.24 -6.40 -2.06
CA HIS A 128 11.60 -7.41 -1.07
C HIS A 128 10.34 -8.14 -0.57
N GLN A 129 10.41 -9.47 -0.52
CA GLN A 129 9.44 -10.22 0.23
C GLN A 129 9.70 -10.01 1.74
N GLY A 130 8.64 -9.67 2.47
CA GLY A 130 8.73 -9.41 3.91
C GLY A 130 7.38 -9.31 4.60
N ASP A 131 7.42 -9.43 5.90
CA ASP A 131 6.26 -9.33 6.79
C ASP A 131 6.25 -7.96 7.47
N ALA A 132 5.19 -7.17 7.26
CA ALA A 132 5.04 -5.86 7.90
C ALA A 132 4.94 -5.96 9.44
N CYS A 133 4.47 -7.10 9.97
CA CYS A 133 4.44 -7.38 11.41
C CYS A 133 5.80 -7.84 11.96
N ASP A 134 6.78 -8.16 11.10
CA ASP A 134 8.12 -8.64 11.50
C ASP A 134 9.21 -8.17 10.54
N LEU A 135 9.25 -6.85 10.31
CA LEU A 135 10.22 -6.22 9.43
C LEU A 135 11.66 -6.47 9.90
N ARG A 136 12.50 -6.90 8.97
CA ARG A 136 13.95 -7.10 9.24
C ARG A 136 14.58 -5.78 9.72
N PRO A 137 15.57 -5.81 10.63
CA PRO A 137 16.21 -4.62 11.21
C PRO A 137 16.82 -3.65 10.18
N ARG A 138 17.21 -4.15 9.00
CA ARG A 138 17.77 -3.32 7.92
C ARG A 138 16.81 -2.27 7.38
N PHE A 139 15.49 -2.50 7.49
CA PHE A 139 14.46 -1.56 7.05
C PHE A 139 14.28 -0.48 8.12
N THR A 140 15.10 0.56 8.06
CA THR A 140 15.11 1.69 9.00
C THR A 140 15.68 2.94 8.35
N GLY A 141 15.45 4.10 8.98
CA GLY A 141 15.93 5.39 8.51
C GLY A 141 15.15 5.92 7.32
N TYR A 142 13.83 5.74 7.32
CA TYR A 142 12.95 6.24 6.26
C TYR A 142 12.38 7.62 6.65
N ASP A 143 12.38 8.53 5.69
CA ASP A 143 11.74 9.84 5.81
C ASP A 143 10.23 9.75 5.57
N LEU A 144 9.81 8.72 4.83
CA LEU A 144 8.40 8.38 4.59
C LEU A 144 8.17 6.88 4.68
N VAL A 145 7.12 6.47 5.35
CA VAL A 145 6.53 5.12 5.24
C VAL A 145 5.10 5.25 4.76
N LEU A 146 4.77 4.58 3.65
CA LEU A 146 3.42 4.42 3.13
C LEU A 146 2.93 3.00 3.46
N ALA A 147 1.74 2.89 4.03
CA ALA A 147 1.03 1.63 4.28
C ALA A 147 -0.39 1.73 3.69
N ALA A 148 -0.53 1.32 2.42
CA ALA A 148 -1.76 1.47 1.65
C ALA A 148 -2.57 0.17 1.64
N ASN A 149 -3.82 0.21 2.12
CA ASN A 149 -4.75 -0.92 2.20
C ASN A 149 -4.13 -2.16 2.85
N LEU A 150 -3.31 -1.92 3.89
CA LEU A 150 -2.51 -2.94 4.55
C LEU A 150 -3.03 -3.25 5.97
N ILE A 151 -3.39 -2.24 6.77
CA ILE A 151 -3.63 -2.40 8.22
C ILE A 151 -4.72 -3.43 8.53
N ASP A 152 -5.77 -3.48 7.73
CA ASP A 152 -6.91 -4.41 7.85
C ASP A 152 -6.67 -5.78 7.17
N ARG A 153 -5.42 -6.04 6.75
CA ARG A 153 -4.92 -7.30 6.19
C ARG A 153 -3.81 -7.94 7.03
N LEU A 154 -3.33 -7.23 8.05
CA LEU A 154 -2.29 -7.73 8.94
C LEU A 154 -2.89 -8.68 9.99
N TYR A 155 -2.21 -9.78 10.25
CA TYR A 155 -2.61 -10.73 11.31
C TYR A 155 -2.37 -10.17 12.73
N GLN A 156 -1.48 -9.17 12.89
CA GLN A 156 -1.19 -8.46 14.15
C GLN A 156 -0.97 -6.96 13.90
N PRO A 157 -2.03 -6.18 13.57
CA PRO A 157 -1.90 -4.77 13.25
C PRO A 157 -1.31 -3.95 14.41
N SER A 158 -1.58 -4.32 15.65
CA SER A 158 -1.00 -3.66 16.83
C SER A 158 0.53 -3.83 16.89
N LYS A 159 1.07 -4.98 16.51
CA LYS A 159 2.53 -5.19 16.42
C LYS A 159 3.16 -4.27 15.38
N PHE A 160 2.53 -4.14 14.21
CA PHE A 160 2.96 -3.20 13.18
C PHE A 160 2.99 -1.75 13.73
N LEU A 161 1.88 -1.28 14.32
CA LEU A 161 1.75 0.10 14.83
C LEU A 161 2.74 0.41 15.95
N THR A 162 3.09 -0.55 16.78
CA THR A 162 4.04 -0.35 17.89
C THR A 162 5.51 -0.40 17.45
N THR A 163 5.83 -1.08 16.34
CA THR A 163 7.22 -1.23 15.86
C THR A 163 7.59 -0.26 14.75
N ILE A 164 6.61 0.30 14.03
CA ILE A 164 6.85 1.20 12.90
C ILE A 164 7.60 2.49 13.28
N PRO A 165 7.46 3.07 14.50
CA PRO A 165 8.24 4.23 14.89
C PRO A 165 9.76 4.04 14.78
N GLU A 166 10.25 2.81 14.99
CA GLU A 166 11.68 2.49 14.90
C GLU A 166 12.23 2.54 13.46
N ARG A 167 11.35 2.56 12.47
CA ARG A 167 11.68 2.53 11.05
C ARG A 167 11.83 3.92 10.44
N ILE A 168 11.25 4.92 11.08
CA ILE A 168 11.08 6.27 10.58
C ILE A 168 12.09 7.21 11.26
N THR A 169 12.66 8.13 10.51
CA THR A 169 13.55 9.19 11.02
C THR A 169 12.80 10.18 11.91
N GLY A 170 13.51 10.99 12.70
CA GLY A 170 12.88 12.12 13.41
C GLY A 170 12.24 13.09 12.42
N ASN A 171 11.02 13.52 12.66
CA ASN A 171 10.18 14.32 11.75
C ASN A 171 9.79 13.62 10.44
N GLY A 172 10.09 12.33 10.27
CA GLY A 172 9.60 11.54 9.12
C GLY A 172 8.12 11.25 9.23
N LEU A 173 7.50 10.84 8.12
CA LEU A 173 6.06 10.64 8.02
C LEU A 173 5.67 9.16 7.93
N LEU A 174 4.54 8.82 8.57
CA LEU A 174 3.79 7.61 8.35
C LEU A 174 2.46 7.98 7.68
N VAL A 175 2.20 7.44 6.50
CA VAL A 175 0.94 7.59 5.77
C VAL A 175 0.23 6.24 5.77
N ILE A 176 -0.97 6.19 6.34
CA ILE A 176 -1.82 5.00 6.35
C ILE A 176 -3.06 5.31 5.53
N ALA A 177 -3.35 4.47 4.54
CA ALA A 177 -4.60 4.47 3.80
C ALA A 177 -5.31 3.13 4.03
N SER A 178 -6.60 3.12 4.37
CA SER A 178 -7.34 1.86 4.53
C SER A 178 -8.85 2.05 4.36
N PRO A 179 -9.56 1.10 3.75
CA PRO A 179 -11.01 1.05 3.73
C PRO A 179 -11.59 0.47 5.03
N TYR A 180 -10.73 0.05 5.98
CA TYR A 180 -11.10 -0.57 7.25
C TYR A 180 -12.07 -1.75 7.11
N THR A 181 -11.89 -2.55 6.06
CA THR A 181 -12.68 -3.76 5.81
C THR A 181 -12.09 -4.94 6.57
N TRP A 182 -12.23 -4.91 7.89
CA TRP A 182 -11.77 -5.98 8.77
C TRP A 182 -12.44 -7.32 8.42
N LEU A 183 -11.63 -8.36 8.17
CA LEU A 183 -12.08 -9.73 7.88
C LEU A 183 -11.29 -10.71 8.75
N GLU A 184 -12.01 -11.61 9.43
CA GLU A 184 -11.41 -12.59 10.36
C GLU A 184 -10.45 -13.57 9.67
N GLU A 185 -10.56 -13.74 8.34
CA GLU A 185 -9.62 -14.54 7.55
C GLU A 185 -8.21 -13.95 7.49
N TYR A 186 -8.05 -12.62 7.65
CA TYR A 186 -6.76 -11.94 7.68
C TYR A 186 -6.36 -11.56 9.10
N THR A 187 -7.26 -10.90 9.81
CA THR A 187 -7.02 -10.35 11.15
C THR A 187 -8.00 -10.98 12.12
N PRO A 188 -7.55 -11.78 13.10
CA PRO A 188 -8.43 -12.27 14.17
C PRO A 188 -9.19 -11.12 14.82
N ARG A 189 -10.46 -11.33 15.18
CA ARG A 189 -11.33 -10.26 15.67
C ARG A 189 -10.80 -9.55 16.94
N ASP A 190 -10.15 -10.29 17.81
CA ASP A 190 -9.51 -9.78 19.03
C ASP A 190 -8.24 -8.96 18.77
N ALA A 191 -7.72 -9.01 17.54
CA ALA A 191 -6.58 -8.21 17.08
C ALA A 191 -6.99 -6.94 16.31
N TRP A 192 -8.28 -6.71 16.04
CA TRP A 192 -8.75 -5.51 15.38
C TRP A 192 -8.42 -4.27 16.24
N VAL A 193 -7.94 -3.23 15.60
CA VAL A 193 -7.57 -1.99 16.31
C VAL A 193 -8.74 -1.01 16.44
N GLY A 194 -9.89 -1.33 15.90
CA GLY A 194 -11.14 -0.57 15.98
C GLY A 194 -12.24 -1.24 15.17
N GLY A 195 -13.39 -0.58 15.01
CA GLY A 195 -14.56 -1.15 14.34
C GLY A 195 -15.41 -2.02 15.27
N PHE A 196 -15.42 -1.69 16.58
CA PHE A 196 -16.20 -2.37 17.59
C PHE A 196 -16.74 -1.36 18.63
N ARG A 197 -17.54 -1.82 19.60
CA ARG A 197 -17.97 -1.00 20.73
C ARG A 197 -17.03 -1.18 21.92
N LYS A 198 -16.59 -0.05 22.48
CA LYS A 198 -15.79 0.05 23.70
C LYS A 198 -16.60 0.85 24.73
N ASP A 199 -16.89 0.26 25.87
CA ASP A 199 -17.66 0.89 26.95
C ASP A 199 -19.05 1.42 26.51
N GLY A 200 -19.66 0.79 25.51
CA GLY A 200 -20.96 1.16 24.95
C GLY A 200 -20.94 2.18 23.82
N GLU A 201 -19.79 2.81 23.54
CA GLU A 201 -19.59 3.77 22.47
C GLU A 201 -18.93 3.13 21.25
N ASP A 202 -19.16 3.68 20.07
CA ASP A 202 -18.49 3.24 18.85
C ASP A 202 -17.00 3.62 18.91
N TYR A 203 -16.14 2.64 18.74
CA TYR A 203 -14.69 2.80 18.72
C TYR A 203 -14.21 2.47 17.30
N THR A 204 -13.91 3.50 16.54
CA THR A 204 -13.51 3.40 15.13
C THR A 204 -12.07 2.93 14.98
N THR A 205 -11.68 2.51 13.78
CA THR A 205 -10.27 2.21 13.51
C THR A 205 -9.41 3.45 13.64
N PHE A 206 -9.93 4.63 13.29
CA PHE A 206 -9.22 5.89 13.49
C PHE A 206 -8.95 6.18 14.97
N ASP A 207 -9.92 5.93 15.87
CA ASP A 207 -9.69 6.06 17.33
C ASP A 207 -8.56 5.13 17.79
N GLY A 208 -8.56 3.89 17.30
CA GLY A 208 -7.49 2.92 17.61
C GLY A 208 -6.11 3.34 17.08
N LEU A 209 -6.06 3.90 15.86
CA LEU A 209 -4.82 4.48 15.32
C LEU A 209 -4.32 5.64 16.16
N GLN A 210 -5.22 6.56 16.57
CA GLN A 210 -4.87 7.68 17.45
C GLN A 210 -4.29 7.19 18.78
N ASP A 211 -4.99 6.28 19.46
CA ASP A 211 -4.55 5.74 20.76
C ASP A 211 -3.16 5.08 20.66
N MET A 212 -2.89 4.34 19.57
CA MET A 212 -1.65 3.59 19.43
C MET A 212 -0.49 4.43 18.91
N LEU A 213 -0.74 5.42 18.04
CA LEU A 213 0.29 6.24 17.44
C LEU A 213 0.66 7.49 18.25
N ALA A 214 -0.27 8.03 19.07
CA ALA A 214 -0.06 9.25 19.86
C ALA A 214 1.22 9.27 20.72
N PRO A 215 1.74 8.15 21.27
CA PRO A 215 3.00 8.16 22.00
C PRO A 215 4.23 8.55 21.17
N HIS A 216 4.18 8.38 19.86
CA HIS A 216 5.34 8.54 18.96
C HIS A 216 5.07 9.47 17.77
N PHE A 217 3.82 9.79 17.50
CA PHE A 217 3.41 10.57 16.33
C PHE A 217 2.35 11.62 16.70
N ARG A 218 2.30 12.66 15.88
CA ARG A 218 1.16 13.57 15.82
C ARG A 218 0.47 13.47 14.47
N LEU A 219 -0.86 13.55 14.47
CA LEU A 219 -1.65 13.67 13.24
C LEU A 219 -1.34 15.04 12.59
N LEU A 220 -1.03 15.04 11.29
CA LEU A 220 -0.67 16.28 10.57
C LEU A 220 -1.87 16.97 9.94
N VAL A 221 -2.79 16.18 9.39
CA VAL A 221 -3.98 16.68 8.68
C VAL A 221 -5.18 15.84 9.10
N ASP A 222 -6.38 16.42 9.01
CA ASP A 222 -7.61 15.69 9.23
C ASP A 222 -7.73 14.53 8.22
N PRO A 223 -8.24 13.37 8.65
CA PRO A 223 -8.45 12.23 7.76
C PRO A 223 -9.35 12.60 6.58
N HIS A 224 -9.02 12.07 5.40
CA HIS A 224 -9.82 12.27 4.19
C HIS A 224 -9.91 11.01 3.37
N SER A 225 -10.98 10.88 2.58
CA SER A 225 -11.23 9.69 1.77
C SER A 225 -10.64 9.83 0.37
N VAL A 226 -9.99 8.76 -0.11
CA VAL A 226 -9.49 8.63 -1.47
C VAL A 226 -10.22 7.46 -2.15
N PRO A 227 -10.90 7.68 -3.27
CA PRO A 227 -11.59 6.63 -4.01
C PRO A 227 -10.59 5.72 -4.73
N PHE A 228 -10.98 4.46 -4.90
CA PHE A 228 -10.27 3.54 -5.78
C PHE A 228 -11.23 2.56 -6.46
N VAL A 229 -10.84 2.11 -7.64
CA VAL A 229 -11.62 1.17 -8.42
C VAL A 229 -10.76 -0.01 -8.82
N ILE A 230 -11.18 -1.21 -8.42
CA ILE A 230 -10.56 -2.46 -8.86
C ILE A 230 -11.49 -3.12 -9.88
N ARG A 231 -10.97 -3.32 -11.09
CA ARG A 231 -11.68 -4.02 -12.15
C ARG A 231 -11.53 -5.53 -11.97
N GLU A 232 -12.64 -6.25 -11.83
CA GLU A 232 -12.64 -7.72 -11.77
C GLU A 232 -12.86 -8.34 -13.14
N THR A 233 -13.89 -7.86 -13.88
CA THR A 233 -14.19 -8.28 -15.25
C THR A 233 -14.60 -7.06 -16.07
N ARG A 234 -14.97 -7.26 -17.34
CA ARG A 234 -15.48 -6.17 -18.20
C ARG A 234 -16.65 -5.40 -17.57
N ASN A 235 -17.53 -6.08 -16.86
CA ASN A 235 -18.78 -5.53 -16.33
C ASN A 235 -18.84 -5.53 -14.79
N LYS A 236 -17.73 -5.89 -14.10
CA LYS A 236 -17.69 -5.95 -12.64
C LYS A 236 -16.51 -5.18 -12.10
N PHE A 237 -16.82 -4.24 -11.20
CA PHE A 237 -15.85 -3.35 -10.55
C PHE A 237 -16.16 -3.27 -9.05
N GLN A 238 -15.13 -3.19 -8.25
CA GLN A 238 -15.21 -2.78 -6.85
C GLN A 238 -14.86 -1.29 -6.80
N HIS A 239 -15.81 -0.44 -6.39
CA HIS A 239 -15.58 0.97 -6.13
C HIS A 239 -15.60 1.17 -4.60
N SER A 240 -14.50 1.57 -4.05
CA SER A 240 -14.27 1.68 -2.61
C SER A 240 -13.56 3.00 -2.27
N PHE A 241 -13.50 3.31 -0.98
CA PHE A 241 -12.80 4.49 -0.46
C PHE A 241 -11.83 4.04 0.63
N SER A 242 -10.61 4.57 0.60
CA SER A 242 -9.68 4.44 1.72
C SER A 242 -9.61 5.77 2.46
N GLU A 243 -9.77 5.73 3.77
CA GLU A 243 -9.44 6.87 4.62
C GLU A 243 -7.91 6.96 4.71
N VAL A 244 -7.39 8.15 4.44
CA VAL A 244 -5.96 8.47 4.50
C VAL A 244 -5.68 9.30 5.73
N THR A 245 -4.70 8.87 6.52
CA THR A 245 -4.18 9.57 7.69
C THR A 245 -2.68 9.80 7.54
N VAL A 246 -2.21 10.97 7.92
CA VAL A 246 -0.79 11.37 7.84
C VAL A 246 -0.27 11.72 9.22
N TRP A 247 0.76 11.03 9.64
CA TRP A 247 1.33 11.10 10.99
C TRP A 247 2.79 11.52 10.92
N GLU A 248 3.16 12.53 11.67
CA GLU A 248 4.55 12.96 11.81
C GLU A 248 5.17 12.39 13.07
N LYS A 249 6.35 11.80 12.94
CA LYS A 249 7.11 11.28 14.09
C LYS A 249 7.63 12.43 14.96
N LEU A 250 7.42 12.30 16.28
CA LEU A 250 7.86 13.24 17.31
C LEU A 250 9.37 13.15 17.59
#